data_0706422b47d26adf62275c4402092ab4
#
_entry.id   0706422b47d26adf62275c4402092ab4
#
_cell.length_a   1.000
_cell.length_b   1.000
_cell.length_c   1.000
_cell.angle_alpha   90.00
_cell.angle_beta   90.00
_cell.angle_gamma   90.00
#
_symmetry.space_group_name_H-M   'P 1'
#
loop_
_entity.id
_entity.type
_entity.pdbx_description
1 polymer ?
#
loop_
_entity_poly.entity_id
_entity_poly.type
_entity_poly.pdbx_seq_one_letter_code
_entity_poly.pdbx_strand_id
1 'polypeptide(L)'
;MSNKSLNNPTDKKLEIKIKSEYEQLVPPLTPREFTNLKQSIKENNGNSIPIIVTKEGIILDGNNRYKACLELGLEPRIEIQDFSNPLLEKEFIITINLHRRHLNQFQISELGYKLEEIEEQKARMRQLKNLKNVRDTHPISSSLASNDANEQEEEDREGEKGKVSKIIANKIGQSSTKYERNKKIIEQGSEEQKENLREGKESTNKIYNEIVKAQKKEELLKKVKTSLSSLLTQDENNNSNNNSNNFNTYQLLLGDLTEKGKEILEESIDLIFTDPPYSTESIPIYSELESLANRVLKPGGSLVTYVGQHNLPEILDIFTSHNLKYWWPIAVKHTGPTKAFHQRKVFVLWKPLLWFVKGEKLTLPSPVSALNDYLYDYIQSKPPEKILHPWQQSTVEAEHIIKKLTVENQIVLDPLMGSGTTGIAALSLKRRFIGIEKDREKFLIAESRFVDINWY
;
A
#
# COMPACT_ATOMS: atom_id res chain seq x y z
N MET A 1 -20.96 -59.02 -55.65
CA MET A 1 -20.59 -59.53 -54.31
C MET A 1 -20.92 -58.45 -53.32
N SER A 2 -21.79 -58.74 -52.41
CA SER A 2 -22.59 -57.87 -51.55
C SER A 2 -21.79 -57.15 -50.48
N ASN A 3 -21.89 -55.84 -50.46
CA ASN A 3 -21.51 -55.00 -49.30
C ASN A 3 -22.62 -55.12 -48.24
N LYS A 4 -22.36 -55.84 -47.16
CA LYS A 4 -23.17 -55.82 -45.96
C LYS A 4 -22.79 -54.56 -45.17
N SER A 5 -23.67 -53.58 -45.14
CA SER A 5 -23.70 -52.50 -44.12
C SER A 5 -24.14 -53.13 -42.81
N LEU A 6 -23.25 -53.18 -41.86
CA LEU A 6 -23.55 -53.49 -40.43
C LEU A 6 -24.04 -52.20 -39.78
N ASN A 7 -25.35 -51.97 -39.78
CA ASN A 7 -26.01 -51.05 -38.87
C ASN A 7 -25.96 -51.61 -37.45
N ASN A 8 -25.18 -51.04 -36.61
CA ASN A 8 -25.20 -51.34 -35.15
C ASN A 8 -26.22 -50.35 -34.52
N PRO A 9 -27.32 -50.84 -33.90
CA PRO A 9 -28.36 -49.98 -33.31
C PRO A 9 -28.10 -49.75 -31.82
N THR A 10 -27.02 -49.04 -31.43
CA THR A 10 -26.79 -48.55 -30.06
C THR A 10 -25.89 -47.34 -30.01
N ASP A 11 -25.98 -46.37 -30.92
CA ASP A 11 -25.40 -45.04 -30.68
C ASP A 11 -26.41 -44.22 -29.87
N LYS A 12 -26.36 -44.34 -28.52
CA LYS A 12 -26.95 -43.33 -27.64
C LYS A 12 -26.30 -41.98 -27.98
N LYS A 13 -27.08 -41.07 -28.55
CA LYS A 13 -26.63 -39.70 -28.81
C LYS A 13 -26.05 -39.14 -27.50
N LEU A 14 -24.77 -38.74 -27.50
CA LEU A 14 -24.09 -38.22 -26.33
C LEU A 14 -24.83 -36.99 -25.83
N GLU A 15 -25.33 -37.01 -24.60
CA GLU A 15 -25.99 -35.86 -23.97
C GLU A 15 -24.95 -34.85 -23.55
N ILE A 16 -24.95 -33.65 -24.17
CA ILE A 16 -23.97 -32.62 -23.90
C ILE A 16 -24.43 -31.72 -22.75
N LYS A 17 -23.54 -31.51 -21.76
CA LYS A 17 -23.83 -30.82 -20.51
C LYS A 17 -22.80 -29.70 -20.25
N ILE A 18 -23.28 -28.53 -19.84
CA ILE A 18 -22.45 -27.46 -19.31
C ILE A 18 -22.30 -27.67 -17.80
N LYS A 19 -21.06 -27.77 -17.32
CA LYS A 19 -20.75 -27.82 -15.89
C LYS A 19 -20.42 -26.42 -15.41
N SER A 20 -21.23 -25.86 -14.50
CA SER A 20 -21.07 -24.49 -14.00
C SER A 20 -19.68 -24.20 -13.45
N GLU A 21 -19.08 -25.17 -12.73
CA GLU A 21 -17.71 -25.08 -12.21
C GLU A 21 -16.67 -24.87 -13.33
N TYR A 22 -16.86 -25.48 -14.50
CA TYR A 22 -15.94 -25.36 -15.64
C TYR A 22 -16.18 -24.07 -16.42
N GLU A 23 -17.43 -23.62 -16.52
CA GLU A 23 -17.77 -22.35 -17.15
C GLU A 23 -17.16 -21.15 -16.41
N GLN A 24 -17.09 -21.20 -15.07
CA GLN A 24 -16.51 -20.16 -14.23
C GLN A 24 -14.96 -20.09 -14.26
N LEU A 25 -14.30 -21.09 -14.84
CA LEU A 25 -12.84 -21.08 -14.96
C LEU A 25 -12.33 -20.01 -15.93
N VAL A 26 -13.13 -19.59 -16.88
CA VAL A 26 -12.74 -18.64 -17.93
C VAL A 26 -13.62 -17.40 -17.90
N PRO A 27 -13.10 -16.23 -18.33
CA PRO A 27 -13.89 -15.02 -18.43
C PRO A 27 -15.08 -15.20 -19.38
N PRO A 28 -16.27 -14.69 -19.05
CA PRO A 28 -17.42 -14.72 -19.95
C PRO A 28 -17.18 -13.82 -21.18
N LEU A 29 -17.85 -14.12 -22.29
CA LEU A 29 -17.91 -13.22 -23.43
C LEU A 29 -18.81 -12.01 -23.12
N THR A 30 -18.46 -10.86 -23.67
CA THR A 30 -19.35 -9.70 -23.69
C THR A 30 -20.57 -9.98 -24.59
N PRO A 31 -21.71 -9.32 -24.38
CA PRO A 31 -22.90 -9.48 -25.24
C PRO A 31 -22.59 -9.23 -26.72
N ARG A 32 -21.72 -8.29 -27.04
CA ARG A 32 -21.28 -7.98 -28.40
C ARG A 32 -20.48 -9.11 -29.04
N GLU A 33 -19.53 -9.68 -28.26
CA GLU A 33 -18.71 -10.82 -28.75
C GLU A 33 -19.57 -12.06 -28.97
N PHE A 34 -20.53 -12.33 -28.08
CA PHE A 34 -21.48 -13.44 -28.27
C PHE A 34 -22.33 -13.26 -29.51
N THR A 35 -22.83 -12.05 -29.76
CA THR A 35 -23.61 -11.72 -31.01
C THR A 35 -22.77 -11.95 -32.26
N ASN A 36 -21.50 -11.51 -32.25
CA ASN A 36 -20.58 -11.72 -33.36
C ASN A 36 -20.30 -13.21 -33.62
N LEU A 37 -20.08 -13.97 -32.52
CA LEU A 37 -19.88 -15.42 -32.58
C LEU A 37 -21.11 -16.13 -33.17
N LYS A 38 -22.32 -15.77 -32.74
CA LYS A 38 -23.59 -16.31 -33.22
C LYS A 38 -23.79 -16.02 -34.71
N GLN A 39 -23.46 -14.81 -35.14
CA GLN A 39 -23.54 -14.44 -36.58
C GLN A 39 -22.56 -15.28 -37.41
N SER A 40 -21.30 -15.44 -36.95
CA SER A 40 -20.31 -16.26 -37.66
C SER A 40 -20.73 -17.74 -37.75
N ILE A 41 -21.33 -18.31 -36.70
CA ILE A 41 -21.83 -19.70 -36.70
C ILE A 41 -23.02 -19.84 -37.71
N LYS A 42 -23.88 -18.82 -37.75
CA LYS A 42 -25.00 -18.79 -38.73
C LYS A 42 -24.51 -18.75 -40.18
N GLU A 43 -23.53 -17.90 -40.47
CA GLU A 43 -22.96 -17.74 -41.85
C GLU A 43 -22.25 -19.00 -42.32
N ASN A 44 -21.57 -19.71 -41.39
CA ASN A 44 -20.87 -20.96 -41.69
C ASN A 44 -21.76 -22.22 -41.57
N ASN A 45 -23.05 -22.07 -41.31
CA ASN A 45 -24.01 -23.15 -41.10
C ASN A 45 -23.53 -24.19 -40.07
N GLY A 46 -22.85 -23.72 -39.01
CA GLY A 46 -22.30 -24.55 -37.92
C GLY A 46 -21.00 -24.01 -37.32
N ASN A 47 -20.51 -24.64 -36.27
CA ASN A 47 -19.24 -24.28 -35.65
C ASN A 47 -18.06 -24.89 -36.42
N SER A 48 -17.22 -24.04 -37.02
CA SER A 48 -15.99 -24.45 -37.75
C SER A 48 -14.97 -25.13 -36.82
N ILE A 49 -14.83 -24.62 -35.57
CA ILE A 49 -14.00 -25.20 -34.53
C ILE A 49 -14.85 -26.14 -33.68
N PRO A 50 -14.49 -27.41 -33.49
CA PRO A 50 -15.27 -28.35 -32.67
C PRO A 50 -15.41 -27.89 -31.22
N ILE A 51 -16.49 -28.32 -30.58
CA ILE A 51 -16.69 -28.22 -29.14
C ILE A 51 -16.03 -29.40 -28.50
N ILE A 52 -15.11 -29.16 -27.56
CA ILE A 52 -14.39 -30.26 -26.88
C ILE A 52 -15.20 -30.69 -25.66
N VAL A 53 -15.49 -32.01 -25.59
CA VAL A 53 -16.28 -32.60 -24.51
C VAL A 53 -15.59 -33.85 -23.94
N THR A 54 -15.90 -34.20 -22.68
CA THR A 54 -15.48 -35.47 -22.10
C THR A 54 -16.31 -36.64 -22.67
N LYS A 55 -15.94 -37.87 -22.35
CA LYS A 55 -16.74 -39.08 -22.67
C LYS A 55 -18.15 -39.06 -22.07
N GLU A 56 -18.33 -38.36 -20.96
CA GLU A 56 -19.61 -38.15 -20.27
C GLU A 56 -20.44 -36.99 -20.87
N GLY A 57 -19.92 -36.32 -21.92
CA GLY A 57 -20.59 -35.20 -22.56
C GLY A 57 -20.41 -33.86 -21.86
N ILE A 58 -19.50 -33.72 -20.90
CA ILE A 58 -19.23 -32.43 -20.23
C ILE A 58 -18.37 -31.56 -21.13
N ILE A 59 -18.79 -30.32 -21.39
CA ILE A 59 -18.04 -29.38 -22.23
C ILE A 59 -16.78 -28.88 -21.51
N LEU A 60 -15.62 -29.06 -22.15
CA LEU A 60 -14.33 -28.55 -21.72
C LEU A 60 -13.96 -27.24 -22.44
N ASP A 61 -14.28 -27.12 -23.74
CA ASP A 61 -14.13 -25.88 -24.49
C ASP A 61 -15.28 -25.69 -25.48
N GLY A 62 -15.72 -24.45 -25.62
CA GLY A 62 -16.76 -24.10 -26.57
C GLY A 62 -18.15 -23.90 -25.98
N ASN A 63 -18.31 -23.64 -24.69
CA ASN A 63 -19.61 -23.34 -24.06
C ASN A 63 -20.43 -22.30 -24.84
N ASN A 64 -19.80 -21.22 -25.28
CA ASN A 64 -20.49 -20.18 -26.04
C ASN A 64 -20.84 -20.63 -27.46
N ARG A 65 -20.00 -21.47 -28.11
CA ARG A 65 -20.33 -22.09 -29.41
C ARG A 65 -21.52 -23.01 -29.27
N TYR A 66 -21.57 -23.80 -28.22
CA TYR A 66 -22.70 -24.69 -27.94
C TYR A 66 -24.00 -23.91 -27.72
N LYS A 67 -23.98 -22.88 -26.87
CA LYS A 67 -25.14 -21.99 -26.64
C LYS A 67 -25.62 -21.36 -27.94
N ALA A 68 -24.71 -20.86 -28.76
CA ALA A 68 -25.06 -20.25 -30.06
C ALA A 68 -25.64 -21.25 -31.07
N CYS A 69 -25.11 -22.49 -31.12
CA CYS A 69 -25.67 -23.56 -31.94
C CYS A 69 -27.10 -23.92 -31.50
N LEU A 70 -27.33 -24.07 -30.19
CA LEU A 70 -28.68 -24.32 -29.67
C LEU A 70 -29.68 -23.24 -30.03
N GLU A 71 -29.29 -21.94 -29.84
CA GLU A 71 -30.16 -20.82 -30.18
C GLU A 71 -30.46 -20.71 -31.71
N LEU A 72 -29.57 -21.26 -32.53
CA LEU A 72 -29.75 -21.25 -34.01
C LEU A 72 -30.42 -22.55 -34.51
N GLY A 73 -30.69 -23.52 -33.66
CA GLY A 73 -31.23 -24.82 -34.02
C GLY A 73 -30.25 -25.67 -34.85
N LEU A 74 -28.94 -25.43 -34.73
CA LEU A 74 -27.90 -26.13 -35.48
C LEU A 74 -27.30 -27.26 -34.63
N GLU A 75 -26.96 -28.39 -35.25
CA GLU A 75 -26.28 -29.50 -34.55
C GLU A 75 -24.78 -29.13 -34.36
N PRO A 76 -24.28 -29.17 -33.10
CA PRO A 76 -22.91 -28.76 -32.86
C PRO A 76 -21.93 -29.86 -33.29
N ARG A 77 -20.84 -29.47 -33.94
CA ARG A 77 -19.70 -30.36 -34.19
C ARG A 77 -18.91 -30.50 -32.92
N ILE A 78 -18.72 -31.75 -32.42
CA ILE A 78 -18.04 -32.07 -31.18
C ILE A 78 -16.78 -32.89 -31.45
N GLU A 79 -15.84 -32.84 -30.46
CA GLU A 79 -14.66 -33.67 -30.36
C GLU A 79 -14.55 -34.22 -28.93
N ILE A 80 -14.34 -35.51 -28.76
CA ILE A 80 -14.23 -36.12 -27.45
C ILE A 80 -12.78 -36.19 -27.02
N GLN A 81 -12.49 -35.62 -25.82
CA GLN A 81 -11.17 -35.67 -25.21
C GLN A 81 -11.29 -36.23 -23.79
N ASP A 82 -10.47 -37.26 -23.48
CA ASP A 82 -10.50 -37.97 -22.21
C ASP A 82 -9.37 -37.55 -21.28
N PHE A 83 -9.67 -37.41 -20.01
CA PHE A 83 -8.71 -37.08 -18.97
C PHE A 83 -8.82 -38.06 -17.80
N SER A 84 -7.69 -38.39 -17.18
CA SER A 84 -7.64 -39.35 -16.08
C SER A 84 -8.21 -38.84 -14.75
N ASN A 85 -8.41 -37.53 -14.61
CA ASN A 85 -9.02 -36.91 -13.44
C ASN A 85 -9.49 -35.46 -13.71
N PRO A 86 -10.43 -34.92 -12.89
CA PRO A 86 -10.99 -33.57 -13.05
C PRO A 86 -10.00 -32.41 -12.96
N LEU A 87 -8.85 -32.59 -12.27
CA LEU A 87 -7.82 -31.50 -12.19
C LEU A 87 -7.12 -31.30 -13.54
N LEU A 88 -6.92 -32.39 -14.31
CA LEU A 88 -6.36 -32.28 -15.66
C LEU A 88 -7.37 -31.65 -16.63
N GLU A 89 -8.66 -31.92 -16.46
CA GLU A 89 -9.71 -31.23 -17.22
C GLU A 89 -9.69 -29.72 -16.97
N LYS A 90 -9.62 -29.30 -15.71
CA LYS A 90 -9.52 -27.88 -15.32
C LYS A 90 -8.26 -27.23 -15.88
N GLU A 91 -7.10 -27.88 -15.75
CA GLU A 91 -5.85 -27.38 -16.32
C GLU A 91 -5.95 -27.21 -17.84
N PHE A 92 -6.54 -28.17 -18.54
CA PHE A 92 -6.76 -28.10 -19.97
C PHE A 92 -7.64 -26.90 -20.34
N ILE A 93 -8.77 -26.71 -19.65
CA ILE A 93 -9.71 -25.59 -19.88
C ILE A 93 -8.98 -24.26 -19.76
N ILE A 94 -8.18 -24.08 -18.71
CA ILE A 94 -7.46 -22.83 -18.46
C ILE A 94 -6.37 -22.64 -19.53
N THR A 95 -5.58 -23.67 -19.81
CA THR A 95 -4.45 -23.60 -20.74
C THR A 95 -4.87 -23.24 -22.14
N ILE A 96 -5.96 -23.84 -22.66
CA ILE A 96 -6.47 -23.53 -24.02
C ILE A 96 -6.99 -22.08 -24.11
N ASN A 97 -7.44 -21.52 -22.99
CA ASN A 97 -7.94 -20.16 -22.92
C ASN A 97 -6.85 -19.09 -22.70
N LEU A 98 -5.67 -19.48 -22.18
CA LEU A 98 -4.52 -18.55 -22.04
C LEU A 98 -4.05 -17.96 -23.38
N HIS A 99 -4.19 -18.70 -24.48
CA HIS A 99 -3.75 -18.30 -25.81
C HIS A 99 -4.81 -17.55 -26.62
N ARG A 100 -5.94 -17.19 -26.00
CA ARG A 100 -6.95 -16.37 -26.66
C ARG A 100 -6.45 -14.93 -26.85
N ARG A 101 -6.56 -14.40 -28.09
CA ARG A 101 -5.99 -13.11 -28.53
C ARG A 101 -6.59 -11.86 -27.86
N HIS A 102 -7.66 -11.99 -27.06
CA HIS A 102 -8.41 -10.85 -26.51
C HIS A 102 -8.24 -10.63 -25.00
N LEU A 103 -7.46 -11.48 -24.30
CA LEU A 103 -7.24 -11.31 -22.87
C LEU A 103 -6.16 -10.26 -22.62
N ASN A 104 -6.43 -9.31 -21.72
CA ASN A 104 -5.41 -8.39 -21.26
C ASN A 104 -4.49 -9.07 -20.24
N GLN A 105 -3.40 -8.38 -19.85
CA GLN A 105 -2.38 -8.94 -19.00
C GLN A 105 -2.87 -9.28 -17.57
N PHE A 106 -3.89 -8.59 -17.07
CA PHE A 106 -4.49 -8.90 -15.78
C PHE A 106 -5.37 -10.14 -15.86
N GLN A 107 -6.22 -10.25 -16.87
CA GLN A 107 -7.04 -11.44 -17.12
C GLN A 107 -6.19 -12.71 -17.33
N ILE A 108 -5.04 -12.59 -18.00
CA ILE A 108 -4.05 -13.69 -18.11
C ILE A 108 -3.53 -14.08 -16.73
N SER A 109 -3.27 -13.11 -15.83
CA SER A 109 -2.85 -13.41 -14.47
C SER A 109 -3.95 -14.06 -13.63
N GLU A 110 -5.22 -13.69 -13.84
CA GLU A 110 -6.37 -14.36 -13.18
C GLU A 110 -6.45 -15.84 -13.58
N LEU A 111 -6.23 -16.15 -14.86
CA LEU A 111 -6.14 -17.55 -15.31
C LEU A 111 -4.91 -18.26 -14.72
N GLY A 112 -3.78 -17.58 -14.65
CA GLY A 112 -2.57 -18.07 -13.99
C GLY A 112 -2.79 -18.41 -12.52
N TYR A 113 -3.52 -17.56 -11.79
CA TYR A 113 -3.87 -17.79 -10.39
C TYR A 113 -4.69 -19.08 -10.20
N LYS A 114 -5.67 -19.32 -11.06
CA LYS A 114 -6.44 -20.57 -11.05
C LYS A 114 -5.56 -21.79 -11.40
N LEU A 115 -4.57 -21.65 -12.29
CA LEU A 115 -3.59 -22.72 -12.54
C LEU A 115 -2.70 -22.99 -11.33
N GLU A 116 -2.32 -21.96 -10.59
CA GLU A 116 -1.52 -22.09 -9.36
C GLU A 116 -2.27 -22.95 -8.32
N GLU A 117 -3.54 -22.67 -8.09
CA GLU A 117 -4.39 -23.46 -7.21
C GLU A 117 -4.45 -24.95 -7.62
N ILE A 118 -4.53 -25.23 -8.93
CA ILE A 118 -4.54 -26.61 -9.45
C ILE A 118 -3.18 -27.29 -9.22
N GLU A 119 -2.08 -26.62 -9.46
CA GLU A 119 -0.73 -27.17 -9.23
C GLU A 119 -0.48 -27.42 -7.74
N GLU A 120 -0.93 -26.54 -6.85
CA GLU A 120 -0.88 -26.76 -5.41
C GLU A 120 -1.69 -28.02 -4.99
N GLN A 121 -2.89 -28.20 -5.53
CA GLN A 121 -3.70 -29.39 -5.26
C GLN A 121 -3.01 -30.67 -5.76
N LYS A 122 -2.38 -30.64 -6.93
CA LYS A 122 -1.60 -31.76 -7.46
C LYS A 122 -0.39 -32.06 -6.57
N ALA A 123 0.32 -31.04 -6.09
CA ALA A 123 1.45 -31.22 -5.18
C ALA A 123 1.02 -31.88 -3.86
N ARG A 124 -0.08 -31.42 -3.25
CA ARG A 124 -0.65 -32.04 -2.05
C ARG A 124 -1.03 -33.49 -2.27
N MET A 125 -1.64 -33.84 -3.41
CA MET A 125 -1.98 -35.23 -3.74
C MET A 125 -0.74 -36.11 -3.88
N ARG A 126 0.37 -35.60 -4.45
CA ARG A 126 1.65 -36.34 -4.55
C ARG A 126 2.25 -36.59 -3.17
N GLN A 127 2.25 -35.59 -2.29
CA GLN A 127 2.73 -35.72 -0.91
C GLN A 127 1.92 -36.76 -0.13
N LEU A 128 0.59 -36.73 -0.23
CA LEU A 128 -0.29 -37.73 0.43
C LEU A 128 -0.06 -39.14 -0.08
N LYS A 129 0.20 -39.32 -1.38
CA LYS A 129 0.56 -40.64 -1.94
C LYS A 129 1.91 -41.13 -1.42
N ASN A 130 2.90 -40.26 -1.32
CA ASN A 130 4.22 -40.62 -0.79
C ASN A 130 4.15 -40.98 0.70
N LEU A 131 3.36 -40.22 1.50
CA LEU A 131 3.14 -40.52 2.92
C LEU A 131 2.44 -41.88 3.13
N LYS A 132 1.49 -42.28 2.27
CA LYS A 132 0.87 -43.60 2.33
C LYS A 132 1.88 -44.71 1.99
N ASN A 133 2.69 -44.54 0.96
CA ASN A 133 3.73 -45.50 0.60
C ASN A 133 4.80 -45.65 1.71
N VAL A 134 5.12 -44.61 2.46
CA VAL A 134 6.07 -44.66 3.59
C VAL A 134 5.45 -45.38 4.80
N ARG A 135 4.15 -45.19 5.08
CA ARG A 135 3.44 -45.91 6.17
C ARG A 135 3.31 -47.39 5.89
N ASP A 136 3.12 -47.79 4.63
CA ASP A 136 3.03 -49.19 4.24
C ASP A 136 4.39 -49.91 4.26
N THR A 137 5.51 -49.17 4.29
CA THR A 137 6.87 -49.73 4.28
C THR A 137 7.58 -49.69 5.65
N HIS A 138 7.13 -48.90 6.63
CA HIS A 138 7.70 -48.86 7.99
C HIS A 138 6.64 -48.54 9.05
N PRO A 139 6.34 -49.50 9.98
CA PRO A 139 5.49 -49.24 11.15
C PRO A 139 6.29 -48.42 12.18
N ILE A 140 5.85 -47.17 12.42
CA ILE A 140 6.51 -46.22 13.32
C ILE A 140 6.10 -46.49 14.76
N SER A 141 7.09 -46.69 15.64
CA SER A 141 6.97 -46.63 17.09
C SER A 141 6.83 -45.16 17.53
N SER A 142 5.87 -44.91 18.41
CA SER A 142 5.53 -43.60 18.96
C SER A 142 6.66 -42.99 19.78
N SER A 143 7.15 -41.79 19.42
CA SER A 143 7.79 -40.87 20.35
C SER A 143 7.52 -39.41 19.96
N LEU A 144 6.93 -38.69 20.91
CA LEU A 144 6.79 -37.27 21.16
C LEU A 144 7.42 -36.31 20.13
N ALA A 145 6.57 -35.56 19.42
CA ALA A 145 6.96 -34.41 18.62
C ALA A 145 6.87 -33.12 19.47
N SER A 146 7.94 -32.37 19.53
CA SER A 146 8.09 -31.06 20.15
C SER A 146 7.52 -29.94 19.26
N ASN A 147 7.11 -28.81 19.87
CA ASN A 147 6.45 -27.67 19.24
C ASN A 147 7.28 -26.87 18.21
N ASP A 148 8.55 -27.21 18.01
CA ASP A 148 9.45 -26.51 17.06
C ASP A 148 9.21 -26.88 15.57
N ALA A 149 8.34 -27.88 15.30
CA ALA A 149 8.07 -28.32 13.94
C ALA A 149 7.15 -27.38 13.15
N ASN A 150 6.38 -26.49 13.81
CA ASN A 150 5.39 -25.65 13.13
C ASN A 150 6.01 -24.44 12.40
N GLU A 151 7.06 -23.82 12.94
CA GLU A 151 7.71 -22.67 12.30
C GLU A 151 8.52 -23.06 11.06
N GLN A 152 9.24 -24.18 11.10
CA GLN A 152 9.95 -24.71 9.93
C GLN A 152 9.02 -25.20 8.82
N GLU A 153 7.83 -25.73 9.14
CA GLU A 153 6.84 -26.10 8.13
C GLU A 153 6.21 -24.89 7.42
N GLU A 154 6.11 -23.72 8.07
CA GLU A 154 5.62 -22.49 7.44
C GLU A 154 6.66 -21.84 6.51
N GLU A 155 7.93 -21.78 6.89
CA GLU A 155 9.03 -21.28 6.03
C GLU A 155 9.24 -22.16 4.79
N ASP A 156 9.18 -23.49 4.92
CA ASP A 156 9.25 -24.43 3.78
C ASP A 156 8.06 -24.29 2.84
N ARG A 157 6.84 -24.01 3.35
CA ARG A 157 5.63 -23.75 2.56
C ARG A 157 5.71 -22.43 1.79
N GLU A 158 6.28 -21.37 2.35
CA GLU A 158 6.50 -20.10 1.64
C GLU A 158 7.56 -20.24 0.55
N GLY A 159 8.63 -20.98 0.79
CA GLY A 159 9.65 -21.29 -0.21
C GLY A 159 9.13 -22.12 -1.40
N GLU A 160 8.22 -23.06 -1.17
CA GLU A 160 7.54 -23.83 -2.22
C GLU A 160 6.53 -22.98 -2.99
N LYS A 161 5.74 -22.14 -2.34
CA LYS A 161 4.81 -21.20 -2.99
C LYS A 161 5.54 -20.27 -3.95
N GLY A 162 6.70 -19.73 -3.56
CA GLY A 162 7.50 -18.86 -4.42
C GLY A 162 8.05 -19.59 -5.66
N LYS A 163 8.30 -20.92 -5.58
CA LYS A 163 8.69 -21.75 -6.72
C LYS A 163 7.52 -21.97 -7.69
N VAL A 164 6.33 -22.24 -7.17
CA VAL A 164 5.12 -22.46 -7.99
C VAL A 164 4.73 -21.18 -8.72
N SER A 165 4.69 -20.04 -8.05
CA SER A 165 4.40 -18.74 -8.69
C SER A 165 5.35 -18.41 -9.84
N LYS A 166 6.65 -18.75 -9.74
CA LYS A 166 7.62 -18.56 -10.84
C LYS A 166 7.32 -19.48 -12.04
N ILE A 167 6.94 -20.73 -11.79
CA ILE A 167 6.56 -21.68 -12.84
C ILE A 167 5.31 -21.18 -13.57
N ILE A 168 4.31 -20.72 -12.82
CA ILE A 168 3.08 -20.18 -13.40
C ILE A 168 3.35 -18.91 -14.21
N ALA A 169 4.14 -17.96 -13.67
CA ALA A 169 4.51 -16.73 -14.37
C ALA A 169 5.13 -17.05 -15.74
N ASN A 170 6.03 -18.02 -15.80
CA ASN A 170 6.64 -18.49 -17.06
C ASN A 170 5.60 -19.13 -17.99
N LYS A 171 4.70 -20.00 -17.48
CA LYS A 171 3.63 -20.64 -18.27
C LYS A 171 2.70 -19.59 -18.93
N ILE A 172 2.42 -18.48 -18.26
CA ILE A 172 1.54 -17.42 -18.77
C ILE A 172 2.29 -16.28 -19.50
N GLY A 173 3.61 -16.42 -19.69
CA GLY A 173 4.43 -15.44 -20.42
C GLY A 173 4.59 -14.09 -19.70
N GLN A 174 4.61 -14.08 -18.37
CA GLN A 174 4.83 -12.87 -17.55
C GLN A 174 6.10 -12.97 -16.71
N SER A 175 6.68 -11.81 -16.33
CA SER A 175 7.71 -11.80 -15.30
C SER A 175 7.12 -12.14 -13.92
N SER A 176 7.91 -12.83 -13.07
CA SER A 176 7.47 -13.18 -11.70
C SER A 176 7.01 -11.96 -10.92
N THR A 177 7.73 -10.84 -11.00
CA THR A 177 7.36 -9.59 -10.31
C THR A 177 5.99 -9.05 -10.76
N LYS A 178 5.68 -9.14 -12.07
CA LYS A 178 4.39 -8.69 -12.60
C LYS A 178 3.26 -9.60 -12.15
N TYR A 179 3.50 -10.91 -12.20
CA TYR A 179 2.54 -11.90 -11.75
C TYR A 179 2.23 -11.76 -10.26
N GLU A 180 3.25 -11.63 -9.40
CA GLU A 180 3.07 -11.44 -7.95
C GLU A 180 2.26 -10.18 -7.61
N ARG A 181 2.49 -9.07 -8.34
CA ARG A 181 1.66 -7.86 -8.16
C ARG A 181 0.20 -8.12 -8.52
N ASN A 182 -0.04 -8.75 -9.66
CA ASN A 182 -1.39 -9.10 -10.10
C ASN A 182 -2.04 -10.09 -9.15
N LYS A 183 -1.31 -11.11 -8.69
CA LYS A 183 -1.77 -12.08 -7.69
C LYS A 183 -2.24 -11.39 -6.41
N LYS A 184 -1.45 -10.46 -5.88
CA LYS A 184 -1.85 -9.68 -4.71
C LYS A 184 -3.14 -8.88 -4.92
N ILE A 185 -3.35 -8.34 -6.12
CA ILE A 185 -4.61 -7.65 -6.47
C ILE A 185 -5.76 -8.64 -6.56
N ILE A 186 -5.56 -9.83 -7.13
CA ILE A 186 -6.58 -10.88 -7.22
C ILE A 186 -7.04 -11.32 -5.83
N GLU A 187 -6.10 -11.49 -4.89
CA GLU A 187 -6.39 -11.91 -3.52
C GLU A 187 -7.06 -10.82 -2.67
N GLN A 188 -6.71 -9.56 -2.85
CA GLN A 188 -6.98 -8.48 -1.89
C GLN A 188 -7.69 -7.25 -2.47
N GLY A 189 -7.74 -7.12 -3.79
CA GLY A 189 -8.42 -6.01 -4.46
C GLY A 189 -9.95 -6.15 -4.40
N SER A 190 -10.65 -5.02 -4.37
CA SER A 190 -12.10 -4.99 -4.50
C SER A 190 -12.54 -5.46 -5.91
N GLU A 191 -13.78 -5.94 -6.04
CA GLU A 191 -14.29 -6.34 -7.36
C GLU A 191 -14.34 -5.17 -8.34
N GLU A 192 -14.60 -3.95 -7.87
CA GLU A 192 -14.53 -2.74 -8.70
C GLU A 192 -13.11 -2.50 -9.25
N GLN A 193 -12.09 -2.65 -8.41
CA GLN A 193 -10.69 -2.53 -8.83
C GLN A 193 -10.30 -3.59 -9.86
N LYS A 194 -10.75 -4.83 -9.67
CA LYS A 194 -10.51 -5.93 -10.61
C LYS A 194 -11.21 -5.68 -11.95
N GLU A 195 -12.45 -5.18 -11.93
CA GLU A 195 -13.20 -4.86 -13.14
C GLU A 195 -12.54 -3.72 -13.92
N ASN A 196 -12.09 -2.66 -13.25
CA ASN A 196 -11.34 -1.57 -13.87
C ASN A 196 -10.06 -2.06 -14.58
N LEU A 197 -9.40 -3.10 -14.02
CA LEU A 197 -8.23 -3.74 -14.66
C LEU A 197 -8.64 -4.63 -15.84
N ARG A 198 -9.75 -5.38 -15.76
CA ARG A 198 -10.27 -6.20 -16.86
C ARG A 198 -10.67 -5.33 -18.06
N GLU A 199 -11.21 -4.16 -17.79
CA GLU A 199 -11.59 -3.19 -18.83
C GLU A 199 -10.43 -2.28 -19.28
N GLY A 200 -9.26 -2.35 -18.63
CA GLY A 200 -8.10 -1.51 -18.96
C GLY A 200 -8.23 -0.04 -18.55
N LYS A 201 -9.20 0.30 -17.70
CA LYS A 201 -9.44 1.68 -17.21
C LYS A 201 -8.35 2.15 -16.25
N GLU A 202 -7.72 1.22 -15.53
CA GLU A 202 -6.67 1.52 -14.55
C GLU A 202 -5.42 0.67 -14.78
N SER A 203 -4.29 1.10 -14.17
CA SER A 203 -3.04 0.35 -14.24
C SER A 203 -2.85 -0.53 -13.01
N THR A 204 -2.27 -1.73 -13.22
CA THR A 204 -1.87 -2.65 -12.13
C THR A 204 -1.02 -1.97 -11.06
N ASN A 205 -0.07 -1.12 -11.46
CA ASN A 205 0.82 -0.44 -10.51
C ASN A 205 0.07 0.51 -9.58
N LYS A 206 -0.95 1.22 -10.10
CA LYS A 206 -1.78 2.13 -9.29
C LYS A 206 -2.51 1.34 -8.21
N ILE A 207 -3.30 0.33 -8.61
CA ILE A 207 -4.11 -0.48 -7.69
C ILE A 207 -3.25 -1.25 -6.69
N TYR A 208 -2.14 -1.84 -7.13
CA TYR A 208 -1.18 -2.51 -6.25
C TYR A 208 -0.66 -1.58 -5.14
N ASN A 209 -0.26 -0.36 -5.51
CA ASN A 209 0.24 0.62 -4.54
C ASN A 209 -0.84 1.07 -3.56
N GLU A 210 -2.10 1.18 -4.00
CA GLU A 210 -3.24 1.48 -3.12
C GLU A 210 -3.47 0.37 -2.09
N ILE A 211 -3.46 -0.89 -2.53
CA ILE A 211 -3.62 -2.06 -1.64
C ILE A 211 -2.48 -2.13 -0.62
N VAL A 212 -1.22 -2.02 -1.07
CA VAL A 212 -0.05 -2.06 -0.17
C VAL A 212 -0.11 -0.94 0.87
N LYS A 213 -0.54 0.25 0.44
CA LYS A 213 -0.69 1.41 1.33
C LYS A 213 -1.79 1.22 2.36
N ALA A 214 -2.94 0.66 1.94
CA ALA A 214 -4.04 0.35 2.85
C ALA A 214 -3.64 -0.70 3.90
N GLN A 215 -2.91 -1.74 3.51
CA GLN A 215 -2.42 -2.77 4.44
C GLN A 215 -1.44 -2.22 5.47
N LYS A 216 -0.45 -1.43 5.03
CA LYS A 216 0.49 -0.79 5.96
C LYS A 216 -0.22 0.11 6.96
N LYS A 217 -1.27 0.83 6.51
CA LYS A 217 -2.11 1.65 7.38
C LYS A 217 -2.87 0.80 8.40
N GLU A 218 -3.46 -0.31 7.98
CA GLU A 218 -4.20 -1.22 8.86
C GLU A 218 -3.28 -1.89 9.89
N GLU A 219 -2.11 -2.36 9.47
CA GLU A 219 -1.10 -2.94 10.36
C GLU A 219 -0.67 -1.93 11.44
N LEU A 220 -0.42 -0.67 11.02
CA LEU A 220 -0.09 0.39 11.95
C LEU A 220 -1.21 0.65 12.96
N LEU A 221 -2.46 0.74 12.49
CA LEU A 221 -3.62 0.93 13.38
C LEU A 221 -3.81 -0.24 14.36
N LYS A 222 -3.48 -1.47 13.95
CA LYS A 222 -3.47 -2.64 14.87
C LYS A 222 -2.40 -2.47 15.94
N LYS A 223 -1.17 -2.09 15.58
CA LYS A 223 -0.09 -1.81 16.54
C LYS A 223 -0.48 -0.71 17.53
N VAL A 224 -1.05 0.40 17.05
CA VAL A 224 -1.57 1.49 17.89
C VAL A 224 -2.61 0.99 18.89
N LYS A 225 -3.58 0.19 18.45
CA LYS A 225 -4.62 -0.36 19.33
C LYS A 225 -4.02 -1.28 20.40
N THR A 226 -3.04 -2.09 20.04
CA THR A 226 -2.37 -3.00 20.98
C THR A 226 -1.56 -2.21 22.01
N SER A 227 -0.82 -1.18 21.58
CA SER A 227 -0.06 -0.30 22.50
C SER A 227 -0.97 0.50 23.43
N LEU A 228 -2.08 1.03 22.92
CA LEU A 228 -3.09 1.73 23.76
C LEU A 228 -3.73 0.79 24.79
N SER A 229 -4.07 -0.45 24.42
CA SER A 229 -4.62 -1.42 25.39
C SER A 229 -3.62 -1.78 26.49
N SER A 230 -2.34 -1.88 26.16
CA SER A 230 -1.27 -2.16 27.16
C SER A 230 -1.03 -0.97 28.12
N LEU A 231 -1.17 0.28 27.61
CA LEU A 231 -1.06 1.48 28.45
C LEU A 231 -2.26 1.63 29.40
N LEU A 232 -3.48 1.39 28.94
CA LEU A 232 -4.70 1.46 29.76
C LEU A 232 -4.69 0.40 30.88
N THR A 233 -4.09 -0.78 30.66
CA THR A 233 -3.93 -1.81 31.70
C THR A 233 -2.82 -1.51 32.71
N GLN A 234 -1.86 -0.63 32.38
CA GLN A 234 -0.81 -0.17 33.29
C GLN A 234 -1.28 0.97 34.21
N ASP A 235 -2.17 1.85 33.74
CA ASP A 235 -2.71 2.95 34.54
C ASP A 235 -3.64 2.48 35.67
N GLU A 236 -4.31 1.34 35.55
CA GLU A 236 -5.10 0.75 36.64
C GLU A 236 -4.26 0.21 37.79
N ASN A 237 -2.97 -0.13 37.55
CA ASN A 237 -2.07 -0.67 38.57
C ASN A 237 -1.13 0.38 39.22
N ASN A 238 -1.06 1.62 38.69
CA ASN A 238 -0.11 2.64 39.15
C ASN A 238 -0.76 3.82 39.90
N ASN A 239 -1.96 3.67 40.43
CA ASN A 239 -2.63 4.73 41.21
C ASN A 239 -2.14 4.85 42.64
N SER A 240 -0.84 4.71 42.87
CA SER A 240 -0.20 5.00 44.17
C SER A 240 1.20 5.54 43.94
N ASN A 241 1.38 6.81 44.24
CA ASN A 241 2.66 7.55 44.31
C ASN A 241 3.31 7.94 42.97
N ASN A 242 3.02 9.17 42.51
CA ASN A 242 4.11 10.03 42.03
C ASN A 242 3.68 11.50 41.92
N ASN A 243 3.83 12.20 43.02
CA ASN A 243 4.13 13.64 42.98
C ASN A 243 5.64 13.76 42.77
N SER A 244 6.09 14.01 41.55
CA SER A 244 7.36 14.69 41.24
C SER A 244 7.49 14.86 39.69
N ASN A 245 7.56 16.10 39.23
CA ASN A 245 8.15 16.69 38.05
C ASN A 245 8.84 15.79 37.00
N ASN A 246 8.19 14.73 36.51
CA ASN A 246 8.60 14.02 35.30
C ASN A 246 7.97 14.67 34.10
N PHE A 247 8.61 15.71 33.57
CA PHE A 247 8.36 16.18 32.22
C PHE A 247 8.68 15.01 31.27
N ASN A 248 7.67 14.35 30.72
CA ASN A 248 7.87 13.37 29.67
C ASN A 248 8.74 14.00 28.57
N THR A 249 9.61 13.21 27.96
CA THR A 249 10.47 13.65 26.85
C THR A 249 9.67 14.26 25.69
N TYR A 250 8.37 13.93 25.59
CA TYR A 250 7.46 14.54 24.63
C TYR A 250 6.04 14.69 25.20
N GLN A 251 5.27 15.60 24.57
CA GLN A 251 3.84 15.81 24.81
C GLN A 251 3.12 15.94 23.49
N LEU A 252 2.05 15.18 23.26
CA LEU A 252 1.20 15.26 22.09
C LEU A 252 -0.20 15.78 22.49
N LEU A 253 -0.70 16.78 21.79
CA LEU A 253 -1.96 17.46 22.07
C LEU A 253 -2.91 17.30 20.86
N LEU A 254 -4.03 16.60 21.07
CA LEU A 254 -5.07 16.48 20.04
C LEU A 254 -6.00 17.69 20.12
N GLY A 255 -6.04 18.49 19.08
CA GLY A 255 -6.92 19.66 18.98
C GLY A 255 -6.37 20.73 18.06
N ASP A 256 -7.09 21.84 17.99
CA ASP A 256 -6.69 22.98 17.16
C ASP A 256 -5.53 23.77 17.77
N LEU A 257 -4.71 24.36 16.92
CA LEU A 257 -3.57 25.21 17.28
C LEU A 257 -3.96 26.35 18.24
N THR A 258 -5.08 27.02 17.99
CA THR A 258 -5.54 28.15 18.81
C THR A 258 -6.05 27.74 20.19
N GLU A 259 -6.58 26.53 20.30
CA GLU A 259 -7.09 25.97 21.54
C GLU A 259 -5.94 25.36 22.35
N LYS A 260 -5.24 24.40 21.79
CA LYS A 260 -4.16 23.64 22.45
C LYS A 260 -2.91 24.46 22.67
N GLY A 261 -2.67 25.43 21.81
CA GLY A 261 -1.60 26.39 22.01
C GLY A 261 -1.67 27.12 23.35
N LYS A 262 -2.86 27.39 23.90
CA LYS A 262 -3.06 28.06 25.19
C LYS A 262 -2.52 27.23 26.39
N GLU A 263 -2.42 25.91 26.23
CA GLU A 263 -1.88 25.01 27.27
C GLU A 263 -0.36 25.10 27.37
N ILE A 264 0.34 25.68 26.39
CA ILE A 264 1.79 25.85 26.36
C ILE A 264 2.16 27.10 27.16
N LEU A 265 3.12 26.95 28.06
CA LEU A 265 3.61 28.06 28.88
C LEU A 265 4.27 29.15 28.02
N GLU A 266 4.11 30.41 28.44
CA GLU A 266 4.77 31.55 27.81
C GLU A 266 6.29 31.41 27.94
N GLU A 267 7.03 31.89 26.93
CA GLU A 267 8.49 31.91 26.89
C GLU A 267 9.16 30.57 27.30
N SER A 268 8.53 29.45 26.95
CA SER A 268 9.03 28.09 27.29
C SER A 268 9.70 27.36 26.13
N ILE A 269 9.46 27.79 24.88
CA ILE A 269 9.87 27.09 23.65
C ILE A 269 11.16 27.69 23.12
N ASP A 270 12.12 26.82 22.76
CA ASP A 270 13.40 27.23 22.17
C ASP A 270 13.33 27.31 20.64
N LEU A 271 12.60 26.39 20.00
CA LEU A 271 12.42 26.32 18.55
C LEU A 271 10.99 25.90 18.19
N ILE A 272 10.36 26.64 17.29
CA ILE A 272 9.19 26.15 16.55
C ILE A 272 9.66 25.73 15.15
N PHE A 273 9.39 24.48 14.75
CA PHE A 273 9.66 23.99 13.41
C PHE A 273 8.40 23.31 12.85
N THR A 274 7.83 23.85 11.75
CA THR A 274 6.49 23.43 11.30
C THR A 274 6.28 23.57 9.81
N ASP A 275 5.32 22.81 9.24
CA ASP A 275 4.95 22.79 7.81
C ASP A 275 3.44 23.06 7.62
N PRO A 276 2.99 24.33 7.69
CA PRO A 276 1.60 24.69 7.46
C PRO A 276 1.12 24.38 6.04
N PRO A 277 -0.22 24.25 5.80
CA PRO A 277 -0.76 24.15 4.45
C PRO A 277 -0.45 25.42 3.61
N TYR A 278 -0.24 25.23 2.27
CA TYR A 278 0.23 26.32 1.40
C TYR A 278 -0.87 27.00 0.58
N SER A 279 -2.13 26.61 0.74
CA SER A 279 -3.22 27.23 -0.02
C SER A 279 -3.50 28.65 0.46
N THR A 280 -4.09 29.48 -0.38
CA THR A 280 -4.47 30.86 -0.01
C THR A 280 -5.49 30.86 1.13
N GLU A 281 -6.37 29.86 1.19
CA GLU A 281 -7.36 29.69 2.27
C GLU A 281 -6.68 29.39 3.62
N SER A 282 -5.40 29.01 3.61
CA SER A 282 -4.64 28.69 4.81
C SER A 282 -3.88 29.87 5.40
N ILE A 283 -3.96 31.04 4.79
CA ILE A 283 -3.31 32.28 5.29
C ILE A 283 -3.65 32.58 6.76
N PRO A 284 -4.91 32.44 7.25
CA PRO A 284 -5.23 32.65 8.65
C PRO A 284 -4.41 31.80 9.63
N ILE A 285 -4.01 30.59 9.24
CA ILE A 285 -3.18 29.69 10.07
C ILE A 285 -1.80 30.32 10.36
N TYR A 286 -1.24 31.09 9.43
CA TYR A 286 0.02 31.79 9.63
C TYR A 286 -0.11 32.92 10.66
N SER A 287 -1.25 33.62 10.71
CA SER A 287 -1.52 34.62 11.75
C SER A 287 -1.68 33.99 13.14
N GLU A 288 -2.34 32.82 13.21
CA GLU A 288 -2.45 32.04 14.45
C GLU A 288 -1.08 31.53 14.91
N LEU A 289 -0.26 31.06 13.98
CA LEU A 289 1.09 30.58 14.24
C LEU A 289 2.00 31.72 14.72
N GLU A 290 1.89 32.90 14.13
CA GLU A 290 2.61 34.11 14.54
C GLU A 290 2.25 34.49 15.99
N SER A 291 0.97 34.57 16.30
CA SER A 291 0.48 34.89 17.65
C SER A 291 0.95 33.86 18.69
N LEU A 292 0.90 32.58 18.37
CA LEU A 292 1.43 31.53 19.21
C LEU A 292 2.94 31.70 19.42
N ALA A 293 3.71 31.87 18.33
CA ALA A 293 5.17 31.99 18.37
C ALA A 293 5.62 33.17 19.21
N ASN A 294 4.97 34.34 19.07
CA ASN A 294 5.25 35.50 19.90
C ASN A 294 5.05 35.25 21.39
N ARG A 295 4.05 34.45 21.77
CA ARG A 295 3.76 34.15 23.15
C ARG A 295 4.71 33.12 23.74
N VAL A 296 4.89 31.97 23.04
CA VAL A 296 5.55 30.79 23.61
C VAL A 296 7.06 30.73 23.41
N LEU A 297 7.59 31.38 22.37
CA LEU A 297 9.05 31.41 22.16
C LEU A 297 9.74 32.20 23.28
N LYS A 298 10.86 31.67 23.74
CA LYS A 298 11.81 32.41 24.60
C LYS A 298 12.38 33.63 23.85
N PRO A 299 12.80 34.67 24.53
CA PRO A 299 13.61 35.72 23.91
C PRO A 299 14.85 35.10 23.21
N GLY A 300 15.04 35.37 21.92
CA GLY A 300 16.09 34.77 21.10
C GLY A 300 15.72 33.38 20.52
N GLY A 301 14.58 32.81 20.89
CA GLY A 301 14.06 31.59 20.30
C GLY A 301 13.68 31.76 18.84
N SER A 302 13.66 30.67 18.10
CA SER A 302 13.48 30.64 16.64
C SER A 302 12.17 30.06 16.20
N LEU A 303 11.53 30.69 15.19
CA LEU A 303 10.48 30.08 14.37
C LEU A 303 11.07 29.78 13.00
N VAL A 304 11.04 28.50 12.59
CA VAL A 304 11.39 28.07 11.23
C VAL A 304 10.19 27.36 10.64
N THR A 305 9.64 27.93 9.56
CA THR A 305 8.41 27.42 8.96
C THR A 305 8.52 27.29 7.45
N TYR A 306 7.97 26.19 6.91
CA TYR A 306 7.74 26.09 5.49
C TYR A 306 6.66 27.07 5.06
N VAL A 307 6.81 27.62 3.86
CA VAL A 307 5.83 28.52 3.28
C VAL A 307 5.61 28.24 1.79
N GLY A 308 4.42 28.58 1.31
CA GLY A 308 4.14 28.54 -0.12
C GLY A 308 4.77 29.75 -0.83
N GLN A 309 5.54 29.52 -1.90
CA GLN A 309 6.19 30.61 -2.66
C GLN A 309 5.19 31.63 -3.23
N HIS A 310 3.94 31.19 -3.49
CA HIS A 310 2.90 32.04 -4.07
C HIS A 310 2.43 33.13 -3.09
N ASN A 311 2.32 32.80 -1.81
CA ASN A 311 1.81 33.68 -0.76
C ASN A 311 2.94 34.32 0.08
N LEU A 312 4.21 34.24 -0.38
CA LEU A 312 5.38 34.66 0.36
C LEU A 312 5.31 36.11 0.85
N PRO A 313 4.92 37.12 0.04
CA PRO A 313 4.83 38.50 0.50
C PRO A 313 3.85 38.66 1.68
N GLU A 314 2.65 38.11 1.58
CA GLU A 314 1.61 38.19 2.61
C GLU A 314 2.04 37.50 3.91
N ILE A 315 2.71 36.34 3.80
CA ILE A 315 3.22 35.60 4.97
C ILE A 315 4.34 36.36 5.65
N LEU A 316 5.24 37.03 4.90
CA LEU A 316 6.28 37.92 5.47
C LEU A 316 5.67 39.08 6.24
N ASP A 317 4.63 39.71 5.69
CA ASP A 317 3.94 40.84 6.36
C ASP A 317 3.29 40.36 7.67
N ILE A 318 2.68 39.16 7.69
CA ILE A 318 2.10 38.60 8.91
C ILE A 318 3.18 38.42 9.98
N PHE A 319 4.27 37.73 9.68
CA PHE A 319 5.29 37.43 10.70
C PHE A 319 6.13 38.59 11.15
N THR A 320 6.24 39.67 10.36
CA THR A 320 7.01 40.85 10.73
C THR A 320 6.16 41.96 11.37
N SER A 321 4.85 41.75 11.51
CA SER A 321 3.93 42.74 12.08
C SER A 321 4.10 42.95 13.59
N HIS A 322 4.75 42.03 14.32
CA HIS A 322 4.95 42.11 15.77
C HIS A 322 6.42 41.92 16.15
N ASN A 323 6.70 41.10 17.16
CA ASN A 323 8.05 40.97 17.75
C ASN A 323 8.91 39.85 17.12
N LEU A 324 8.47 39.23 16.02
CA LEU A 324 9.28 38.31 15.26
C LEU A 324 10.08 39.03 14.18
N LYS A 325 11.39 38.87 14.23
CA LYS A 325 12.29 39.47 13.24
C LYS A 325 12.65 38.45 12.18
N TYR A 326 12.41 38.77 10.92
CA TYR A 326 12.89 37.99 9.80
C TYR A 326 14.42 37.90 9.84
N TRP A 327 14.94 36.67 9.77
CA TRP A 327 16.37 36.42 9.82
C TRP A 327 16.93 35.94 8.47
N TRP A 328 16.46 34.77 7.97
CA TRP A 328 17.02 34.21 6.75
C TRP A 328 16.02 33.28 6.03
N PRO A 329 16.09 33.20 4.66
CA PRO A 329 15.39 32.15 3.90
C PRO A 329 16.32 30.97 3.70
N ILE A 330 15.78 29.72 3.84
CA ILE A 330 16.49 28.48 3.62
C ILE A 330 15.82 27.73 2.46
N ALA A 331 16.60 27.32 1.46
CA ALA A 331 16.10 26.59 0.31
C ALA A 331 16.14 25.08 0.56
N VAL A 332 14.98 24.41 0.52
CA VAL A 332 14.89 22.96 0.61
C VAL A 332 14.61 22.37 -0.77
N LYS A 333 15.62 21.73 -1.38
CA LYS A 333 15.48 21.07 -2.68
C LYS A 333 14.93 19.66 -2.52
N HIS A 334 13.79 19.41 -3.14
CA HIS A 334 13.17 18.08 -3.15
C HIS A 334 13.78 17.18 -4.20
N THR A 335 13.91 15.88 -3.85
CA THR A 335 14.19 14.80 -4.77
C THR A 335 12.87 14.15 -5.16
N GLY A 336 12.41 14.35 -6.38
CA GLY A 336 11.15 13.76 -6.87
C GLY A 336 10.61 14.50 -8.09
N PRO A 337 9.45 14.08 -8.62
CA PRO A 337 8.84 14.75 -9.75
C PRO A 337 8.51 16.21 -9.39
N THR A 338 9.00 17.11 -10.20
CA THR A 338 8.79 18.56 -10.05
C THR A 338 7.35 18.92 -10.40
N LYS A 339 6.74 19.81 -9.62
CA LYS A 339 5.46 20.44 -9.98
C LYS A 339 5.69 21.61 -10.93
N ALA A 340 4.93 21.63 -12.02
CA ALA A 340 4.93 22.74 -12.95
C ALA A 340 3.72 23.65 -12.69
N PHE A 341 3.95 24.95 -12.55
CA PHE A 341 2.90 25.95 -12.62
C PHE A 341 2.72 26.37 -14.09
N HIS A 342 1.77 25.71 -14.77
CA HIS A 342 1.55 25.86 -16.19
C HIS A 342 1.18 27.30 -16.64
N GLN A 343 0.45 28.02 -15.79
CA GLN A 343 0.03 29.41 -16.10
C GLN A 343 1.22 30.39 -16.27
N ARG A 344 2.33 30.15 -15.54
CA ARG A 344 3.53 30.99 -15.56
C ARG A 344 4.78 30.26 -16.03
N LYS A 345 4.66 29.00 -16.49
CA LYS A 345 5.76 28.15 -16.98
C LYS A 345 6.94 28.03 -16.01
N VAL A 346 6.62 27.86 -14.70
CA VAL A 346 7.63 27.70 -13.65
C VAL A 346 7.64 26.26 -13.14
N PHE A 347 8.83 25.66 -13.07
CA PHE A 347 9.05 24.42 -12.35
C PHE A 347 9.47 24.71 -10.92
N VAL A 348 8.75 24.15 -9.95
CA VAL A 348 9.09 24.29 -8.53
C VAL A 348 10.12 23.22 -8.17
N LEU A 349 11.38 23.65 -8.00
CA LEU A 349 12.50 22.76 -7.69
C LEU A 349 12.85 22.73 -6.19
N TRP A 350 12.40 23.72 -5.43
CA TRP A 350 12.69 23.87 -4.02
C TRP A 350 11.53 24.52 -3.27
N LYS A 351 11.47 24.34 -1.95
CA LYS A 351 10.52 25.01 -1.05
C LYS A 351 11.29 25.95 -0.13
N PRO A 352 10.75 27.15 0.16
CA PRO A 352 11.32 28.03 1.17
C PRO A 352 10.95 27.58 2.58
N LEU A 353 11.96 27.58 3.46
CA LEU A 353 11.83 27.69 4.89
C LEU A 353 12.17 29.13 5.27
N LEU A 354 11.30 29.79 6.02
CA LEU A 354 11.58 31.10 6.56
C LEU A 354 11.97 30.99 8.03
N TRP A 355 13.05 31.64 8.38
CA TRP A 355 13.55 31.71 9.75
C TRP A 355 13.31 33.10 10.35
N PHE A 356 12.62 33.12 11.48
CA PHE A 356 12.34 34.28 12.29
C PHE A 356 12.89 34.08 13.70
N VAL A 357 13.22 35.19 14.39
CA VAL A 357 13.75 35.20 15.75
C VAL A 357 12.89 36.11 16.62
N LYS A 358 12.55 35.68 17.85
CA LYS A 358 11.82 36.52 18.80
C LYS A 358 12.77 37.53 19.46
N GLY A 359 12.47 38.81 19.32
CA GLY A 359 13.25 39.93 19.89
C GLY A 359 14.56 40.19 19.14
N GLU A 360 15.48 40.95 19.78
CA GLU A 360 16.71 41.39 19.12
C GLU A 360 17.91 40.46 19.29
N LYS A 361 17.89 39.63 20.30
CA LYS A 361 19.03 38.81 20.70
C LYS A 361 18.86 37.36 20.24
N LEU A 362 19.55 37.01 19.18
CA LEU A 362 19.68 35.59 18.78
C LEU A 362 20.55 34.90 19.83
N THR A 363 19.98 33.96 20.59
CA THR A 363 20.73 33.11 21.48
C THR A 363 21.04 31.80 20.76
N LEU A 364 22.19 31.68 20.13
CA LEU A 364 22.66 30.43 19.59
C LEU A 364 23.27 29.58 20.71
N PRO A 365 23.10 28.24 20.64
CA PRO A 365 23.44 27.34 21.76
C PRO A 365 24.91 27.21 22.08
N SER A 366 25.83 27.68 21.22
CA SER A 366 27.28 27.52 21.42
C SER A 366 28.06 28.64 20.78
N PRO A 367 29.23 29.03 21.31
CA PRO A 367 30.13 29.86 20.57
C PRO A 367 30.49 29.18 19.25
N VAL A 368 30.12 29.80 18.15
CA VAL A 368 30.40 29.34 16.79
C VAL A 368 31.92 29.32 16.61
N SER A 369 32.56 28.21 16.92
CA SER A 369 34.01 28.08 16.89
C SER A 369 34.54 27.32 15.65
N ALA A 370 33.67 26.58 14.94
CA ALA A 370 34.05 25.81 13.79
C ALA A 370 33.08 26.01 12.62
N LEU A 371 33.58 25.91 11.38
CA LEU A 371 32.76 25.99 10.15
C LEU A 371 31.62 24.97 10.12
N ASN A 372 31.76 23.85 10.80
CA ASN A 372 30.72 22.82 10.89
C ASN A 372 29.51 23.24 11.74
N ASP A 373 29.60 24.35 12.51
CA ASP A 373 28.49 24.85 13.35
C ASP A 373 27.56 25.78 12.60
N TYR A 374 27.92 26.22 11.39
CA TYR A 374 27.06 27.07 10.57
C TYR A 374 25.87 26.30 10.02
N LEU A 375 24.71 26.95 9.99
CA LEU A 375 23.55 26.46 9.28
C LEU A 375 23.71 26.79 7.79
N TYR A 376 23.56 25.78 6.94
CA TYR A 376 23.54 26.00 5.49
C TYR A 376 22.15 26.45 5.06
N ASP A 377 22.08 27.49 4.23
CA ASP A 377 20.85 28.01 3.65
C ASP A 377 20.29 27.16 2.49
N TYR A 378 20.88 26.00 2.27
CA TYR A 378 20.46 25.02 1.29
C TYR A 378 20.46 23.62 1.89
N ILE A 379 19.30 22.94 1.83
CA ILE A 379 19.14 21.58 2.30
C ILE A 379 18.70 20.69 1.13
N GLN A 380 19.46 19.62 0.86
CA GLN A 380 19.05 18.56 -0.06
C GLN A 380 18.17 17.57 0.68
N SER A 381 16.86 17.56 0.38
CA SER A 381 15.92 16.59 0.92
C SER A 381 16.21 15.18 0.41
N LYS A 382 15.94 14.18 1.22
CA LYS A 382 15.85 12.77 0.76
C LYS A 382 14.42 12.47 0.29
N PRO A 383 14.21 11.45 -0.58
CA PRO A 383 12.88 11.00 -0.90
C PRO A 383 12.14 10.61 0.40
N PRO A 384 10.97 11.20 0.68
CA PRO A 384 10.24 10.86 1.89
C PRO A 384 9.75 9.41 1.81
N GLU A 385 9.89 8.69 2.90
CA GLU A 385 9.22 7.41 3.08
C GLU A 385 7.71 7.65 3.28
N LYS A 386 6.97 7.83 2.18
CA LYS A 386 5.52 8.11 2.20
C LYS A 386 4.69 6.87 2.58
N ILE A 387 5.12 6.16 3.61
CA ILE A 387 4.48 4.91 4.06
C ILE A 387 3.19 5.22 4.82
N LEU A 388 3.19 6.25 5.66
CA LEU A 388 2.12 6.53 6.62
C LEU A 388 1.18 7.66 6.18
N HIS A 389 1.70 8.64 5.45
CA HIS A 389 0.89 9.76 4.97
C HIS A 389 1.41 10.28 3.61
N PRO A 390 0.53 10.69 2.65
CA PRO A 390 0.93 11.19 1.33
C PRO A 390 1.87 12.39 1.36
N TRP A 391 1.80 13.19 2.43
CA TRP A 391 2.56 14.42 2.63
C TRP A 391 3.65 14.29 3.70
N GLN A 392 3.98 13.05 4.14
CA GLN A 392 5.04 12.83 5.11
C GLN A 392 6.36 13.41 4.57
N GLN A 393 6.99 14.26 5.37
CA GLN A 393 8.30 14.85 5.08
C GLN A 393 9.42 13.88 5.49
N SER A 394 10.62 14.11 4.95
CA SER A 394 11.84 13.46 5.41
C SER A 394 12.25 14.05 6.78
N THR A 395 12.89 13.26 7.64
CA THR A 395 13.43 13.77 8.92
C THR A 395 14.67 14.63 8.74
N VAL A 396 15.34 14.52 7.60
CA VAL A 396 16.65 15.17 7.33
C VAL A 396 16.59 16.70 7.49
N GLU A 397 15.52 17.31 7.01
CA GLU A 397 15.35 18.77 7.12
C GLU A 397 15.15 19.21 8.57
N ALA A 398 14.27 18.49 9.28
CA ALA A 398 14.01 18.74 10.70
C ALA A 398 15.28 18.51 11.53
N GLU A 399 15.98 17.41 11.33
CA GLU A 399 17.24 17.08 12.01
C GLU A 399 18.30 18.17 11.78
N HIS A 400 18.44 18.66 10.53
CA HIS A 400 19.39 19.71 10.20
C HIS A 400 19.11 21.00 10.99
N ILE A 401 17.86 21.46 10.97
CA ILE A 401 17.43 22.69 11.65
C ILE A 401 17.53 22.55 13.17
N ILE A 402 16.96 21.48 13.73
CA ILE A 402 16.93 21.22 15.18
C ILE A 402 18.34 21.14 15.72
N LYS A 403 19.24 20.39 15.08
CA LYS A 403 20.63 20.25 15.53
C LYS A 403 21.39 21.57 15.55
N LYS A 404 21.10 22.49 14.62
CA LYS A 404 21.81 23.77 14.50
C LYS A 404 21.25 24.88 15.39
N LEU A 405 19.94 24.85 15.66
CA LEU A 405 19.26 25.92 16.40
C LEU A 405 18.95 25.56 17.85
N THR A 406 19.23 24.33 18.28
CA THR A 406 18.97 23.89 19.65
C THR A 406 20.11 23.03 20.20
N VAL A 407 20.13 22.84 21.53
CA VAL A 407 20.96 21.86 22.24
C VAL A 407 20.09 20.78 22.91
N GLU A 408 20.73 19.72 23.43
CA GLU A 408 20.03 18.65 24.19
C GLU A 408 19.16 19.23 25.31
N ASN A 409 18.00 18.62 25.57
CA ASN A 409 16.98 19.00 26.54
C ASN A 409 16.21 20.30 26.24
N GLN A 410 16.53 21.05 25.20
CA GLN A 410 15.70 22.16 24.74
C GLN A 410 14.39 21.68 24.11
N ILE A 411 13.38 22.55 24.12
CA ILE A 411 12.01 22.20 23.68
C ILE A 411 11.78 22.64 22.25
N VAL A 412 11.43 21.69 21.41
CA VAL A 412 10.96 21.89 20.04
C VAL A 412 9.45 21.76 20.00
N LEU A 413 8.77 22.73 19.41
CA LEU A 413 7.32 22.73 19.19
C LEU A 413 7.02 22.59 17.70
N ASP A 414 6.11 21.68 17.37
CA ASP A 414 5.43 21.64 16.06
C ASP A 414 3.92 21.75 16.27
N PRO A 415 3.33 22.93 16.08
CA PRO A 415 1.91 23.14 16.33
C PRO A 415 1.00 22.61 15.22
N LEU A 416 1.55 22.01 14.15
CA LEU A 416 0.84 21.38 13.03
C LEU A 416 1.55 20.08 12.66
N MET A 417 1.80 19.21 13.67
CA MET A 417 2.78 18.12 13.59
C MET A 417 2.46 17.03 12.58
N GLY A 418 1.24 16.94 12.10
CA GLY A 418 0.83 15.89 11.17
C GLY A 418 1.11 14.49 11.72
N SER A 419 1.94 13.72 11.02
CA SER A 419 2.39 12.38 11.44
C SER A 419 3.60 12.39 12.39
N GLY A 420 3.98 13.53 12.96
CA GLY A 420 5.00 13.66 14.00
C GLY A 420 6.46 13.60 13.52
N THR A 421 6.75 13.91 12.26
CA THR A 421 8.13 13.82 11.71
C THR A 421 9.11 14.74 12.44
N THR A 422 8.70 15.96 12.75
CA THR A 422 9.49 16.92 13.54
C THR A 422 9.84 16.37 14.92
N GLY A 423 8.86 15.74 15.57
CA GLY A 423 9.05 15.17 16.91
C GLY A 423 10.02 14.00 16.90
N ILE A 424 9.91 13.10 15.92
CA ILE A 424 10.87 12.00 15.77
C ILE A 424 12.31 12.55 15.61
N ALA A 425 12.48 13.58 14.80
CA ALA A 425 13.79 14.23 14.63
C ALA A 425 14.28 14.91 15.92
N ALA A 426 13.39 15.59 16.67
CA ALA A 426 13.74 16.22 17.93
C ALA A 426 14.22 15.20 18.99
N LEU A 427 13.47 14.14 19.14
CA LEU A 427 13.76 13.10 20.11
C LEU A 427 15.03 12.30 19.77
N SER A 428 15.25 11.97 18.48
CA SER A 428 16.49 11.30 18.03
C SER A 428 17.75 12.13 18.34
N LEU A 429 17.59 13.44 18.45
CA LEU A 429 18.64 14.39 18.84
C LEU A 429 18.63 14.72 20.34
N LYS A 430 17.89 14.01 21.18
CA LYS A 430 17.72 14.21 22.62
C LYS A 430 17.14 15.60 22.98
N ARG A 431 16.28 16.15 22.12
CA ARG A 431 15.50 17.35 22.44
C ARG A 431 14.14 16.90 22.99
N ARG A 432 13.50 17.77 23.76
CA ARG A 432 12.12 17.59 24.21
C ARG A 432 11.19 18.06 23.11
N PHE A 433 10.00 17.47 23.00
CA PHE A 433 9.09 17.78 21.94
C PHE A 433 7.66 18.07 22.44
N ILE A 434 7.01 19.06 21.86
CA ILE A 434 5.57 19.29 22.00
C ILE A 434 4.97 19.30 20.60
N GLY A 435 3.90 18.53 20.36
CA GLY A 435 3.21 18.46 19.07
C GLY A 435 1.72 18.73 19.23
N ILE A 436 1.13 19.52 18.32
CA ILE A 436 -0.32 19.71 18.23
C ILE A 436 -0.80 19.19 16.87
N GLU A 437 -1.91 18.45 16.84
CA GLU A 437 -2.56 17.98 15.62
C GLU A 437 -4.07 17.92 15.83
N LYS A 438 -4.83 18.54 14.93
CA LYS A 438 -6.30 18.56 14.99
C LYS A 438 -6.95 17.35 14.35
N ASP A 439 -6.30 16.75 13.36
CA ASP A 439 -6.78 15.56 12.67
C ASP A 439 -6.47 14.33 13.51
N ARG A 440 -7.54 13.69 14.04
CA ARG A 440 -7.42 12.52 14.90
C ARG A 440 -6.67 11.35 14.24
N GLU A 441 -6.81 11.16 12.93
CA GLU A 441 -6.12 10.08 12.22
C GLU A 441 -4.62 10.34 12.18
N LYS A 442 -4.20 11.56 11.84
CA LYS A 442 -2.79 11.95 11.84
C LYS A 442 -2.19 11.92 13.24
N PHE A 443 -2.94 12.35 14.24
CA PHE A 443 -2.55 12.29 15.64
C PHE A 443 -2.25 10.85 16.07
N LEU A 444 -3.15 9.88 15.80
CA LEU A 444 -2.93 8.47 16.12
C LEU A 444 -1.71 7.88 15.39
N ILE A 445 -1.48 8.30 14.14
CA ILE A 445 -0.25 7.92 13.42
C ILE A 445 0.99 8.47 14.12
N ALA A 446 0.98 9.72 14.54
CA ALA A 446 2.09 10.32 15.29
C ALA A 446 2.32 9.55 16.60
N GLU A 447 1.28 9.36 17.40
CA GLU A 447 1.33 8.66 18.68
C GLU A 447 1.97 7.27 18.55
N SER A 448 1.57 6.47 17.54
CA SER A 448 2.17 5.15 17.30
C SER A 448 3.66 5.22 17.00
N ARG A 449 4.10 6.20 16.23
CA ARG A 449 5.53 6.38 15.89
C ARG A 449 6.37 6.74 17.11
N PHE A 450 5.80 7.42 18.09
CA PHE A 450 6.49 7.81 19.31
C PHE A 450 6.62 6.67 20.31
N VAL A 451 5.69 5.72 20.31
CA VAL A 451 5.75 4.50 21.13
C VAL A 451 6.83 3.53 20.64
N ASP A 452 7.00 3.41 19.31
CA ASP A 452 7.95 2.48 18.68
C ASP A 452 9.43 2.91 18.82
N ILE A 453 9.70 4.11 19.30
CA ILE A 453 11.07 4.58 19.51
C ILE A 453 11.56 4.10 20.89
N ASN A 454 12.34 3.02 20.90
CA ASN A 454 13.11 2.62 22.08
C ASN A 454 14.15 3.70 22.38
N TRP A 455 13.90 4.47 23.41
CA TRP A 455 14.85 5.46 23.93
C TRP A 455 15.96 4.74 24.69
N TYR A 456 17.14 4.62 24.09
CA TYR A 456 18.37 4.26 24.77
C TYR A 456 19.10 5.49 25.29
#